data_3dab2f2c4a78924186997546a5fe7459
#
_entry.id   3dab2f2c4a78924186997546a5fe7459
#
_cell.length_a   1.000
_cell.length_b   1.000
_cell.length_c   1.000
_cell.angle_alpha   90.00
_cell.angle_beta   90.00
_cell.angle_gamma   90.00
#
_symmetry.space_group_name_H-M   'P 1'
#
loop_
_entity.id
_entity.type
_entity.pdbx_description
1 polymer ?
#
loop_
_entity_poly.entity_id
_entity_poly.type
_entity_poly.pdbx_seq_one_letter_code
_entity_poly.pdbx_strand_id
1 'polypeptide(L)'
;MRNGKVIGNISFVELIQGQKKFLSMTSDVKTRYIFSFTDNTSETAGYDNGVMVYSSFYQKQTGSGEAKKSTIATGNLYKITDNGVSKMINFSPIKYNMLLLYTDKPETVNQVYSANFQKMLEIKKLEENKFRLTMPDGKYNYYTYKNGICTKVEIVRSLFSIEFVLREK
;
A
#
# COMPACT_ATOMS: atom_id res chain seq x y z
N MET A 1 3.72 14.16 -5.79
CA MET A 1 4.25 15.23 -6.67
C MET A 1 5.13 14.65 -7.75
N ARG A 2 5.25 15.31 -8.87
CA ARG A 2 6.17 14.96 -9.97
C ARG A 2 6.81 16.26 -10.48
N ASN A 3 8.14 16.30 -10.54
CA ASN A 3 8.91 17.50 -10.94
C ASN A 3 8.43 18.78 -10.20
N GLY A 4 8.20 18.68 -8.90
CA GLY A 4 7.73 19.77 -8.06
C GLY A 4 6.24 20.14 -8.21
N LYS A 5 5.51 19.56 -9.18
CA LYS A 5 4.08 19.84 -9.38
C LYS A 5 3.21 18.81 -8.64
N VAL A 6 2.15 19.30 -7.99
CA VAL A 6 1.11 18.43 -7.40
C VAL A 6 0.30 17.80 -8.54
N ILE A 7 0.23 16.48 -8.57
CA ILE A 7 -0.49 15.71 -9.60
C ILE A 7 -1.62 14.85 -9.00
N GLY A 8 -1.85 14.93 -7.70
CA GLY A 8 -2.89 14.17 -7.03
C GLY A 8 -2.79 14.25 -5.51
N ASN A 9 -3.71 13.59 -4.84
CA ASN A 9 -3.79 13.52 -3.39
C ASN A 9 -3.94 12.07 -2.94
N ILE A 10 -3.43 11.79 -1.73
CA ILE A 10 -3.73 10.58 -0.97
C ILE A 10 -4.42 11.01 0.33
N SER A 11 -5.52 10.37 0.64
CA SER A 11 -6.17 10.44 1.95
C SER A 11 -5.98 9.11 2.67
N PHE A 12 -5.58 9.18 3.92
CA PHE A 12 -5.37 8.02 4.77
C PHE A 12 -6.16 8.17 6.07
N VAL A 13 -6.80 7.09 6.49
CA VAL A 13 -7.56 7.02 7.76
C VAL A 13 -7.14 5.77 8.51
N GLU A 14 -6.83 5.94 9.79
CA GLU A 14 -6.61 4.88 10.76
C GLU A 14 -7.65 5.03 11.88
N LEU A 15 -8.36 3.95 12.17
CA LEU A 15 -9.30 3.85 13.29
C LEU A 15 -8.89 2.69 14.18
N ILE A 16 -8.77 2.95 15.48
CA ILE A 16 -8.41 1.94 16.48
C ILE A 16 -9.56 1.84 17.47
N GLN A 17 -10.07 0.62 17.67
CA GLN A 17 -11.12 0.31 18.64
C GLN A 17 -10.76 -0.96 19.42
N GLY A 18 -10.23 -0.79 20.62
CA GLY A 18 -9.68 -1.89 21.40
C GLY A 18 -8.54 -2.57 20.66
N GLN A 19 -8.66 -3.86 20.40
CA GLN A 19 -7.66 -4.65 19.68
C GLN A 19 -7.88 -4.67 18.16
N LYS A 20 -8.93 -4.00 17.68
CA LYS A 20 -9.24 -3.90 16.26
C LYS A 20 -8.65 -2.62 15.68
N LYS A 21 -8.05 -2.75 14.50
CA LYS A 21 -7.52 -1.63 13.72
C LYS A 21 -8.12 -1.68 12.33
N PHE A 22 -8.59 -0.56 11.84
CA PHE A 22 -9.07 -0.38 10.48
C PHE A 22 -8.23 0.69 9.79
N LEU A 23 -7.78 0.38 8.59
CA LEU A 23 -6.98 1.26 7.74
C LEU A 23 -7.71 1.47 6.42
N SER A 24 -7.73 2.70 5.93
CA SER A 24 -8.26 3.04 4.62
C SER A 24 -7.39 4.07 3.94
N MET A 25 -7.12 3.86 2.66
CA MET A 25 -6.41 4.79 1.80
C MET A 25 -7.19 5.01 0.51
N THR A 26 -7.28 6.26 0.08
CA THR A 26 -7.74 6.63 -1.26
C THR A 26 -6.70 7.49 -1.94
N SER A 27 -6.48 7.27 -3.23
CA SER A 27 -5.55 8.02 -4.05
C SER A 27 -6.23 8.46 -5.34
N ASP A 28 -6.11 9.73 -5.66
CA ASP A 28 -6.53 10.30 -6.94
C ASP A 28 -5.32 10.97 -7.57
N VAL A 29 -4.85 10.44 -8.69
CA VAL A 29 -3.70 10.97 -9.44
C VAL A 29 -4.15 11.32 -10.84
N LYS A 30 -3.95 12.58 -11.23
CA LYS A 30 -4.23 13.10 -12.58
C LYS A 30 -2.99 13.75 -13.14
N THR A 31 -2.53 13.29 -14.27
CA THR A 31 -1.42 13.93 -14.97
C THR A 31 -1.73 14.08 -16.45
N ARG A 32 -1.33 15.22 -17.02
CA ARG A 32 -1.31 15.46 -18.45
C ARG A 32 0.14 15.49 -18.91
N TYR A 33 0.48 14.60 -19.82
CA TYR A 33 1.72 14.68 -20.58
C TYR A 33 1.37 14.78 -22.06
N ILE A 34 1.68 13.80 -22.87
CA ILE A 34 1.20 13.67 -24.26
C ILE A 34 -0.25 13.14 -24.24
N PHE A 35 -0.61 12.33 -23.21
CA PHE A 35 -1.95 11.80 -22.97
C PHE A 35 -2.41 12.11 -21.55
N SER A 36 -3.73 12.28 -21.34
CA SER A 36 -4.31 12.38 -20.00
C SER A 36 -4.29 11.00 -19.33
N PHE A 37 -3.72 10.94 -18.15
CA PHE A 37 -3.67 9.73 -17.32
C PHE A 37 -4.37 10.00 -15.99
N THR A 38 -5.27 9.10 -15.61
CA THR A 38 -5.97 9.11 -14.33
C THR A 38 -5.77 7.77 -13.65
N ASP A 39 -5.45 7.78 -12.37
CA ASP A 39 -5.35 6.60 -11.52
C ASP A 39 -6.11 6.87 -10.23
N ASN A 40 -7.21 6.14 -10.03
CA ASN A 40 -8.00 6.17 -8.81
C ASN A 40 -7.81 4.84 -8.10
N THR A 41 -7.25 4.89 -6.91
CA THR A 41 -6.99 3.70 -6.10
C THR A 41 -7.67 3.84 -4.75
N SER A 42 -8.28 2.76 -4.26
CA SER A 42 -8.68 2.63 -2.86
C SER A 42 -8.19 1.30 -2.30
N GLU A 43 -7.71 1.35 -1.08
CA GLU A 43 -7.25 0.17 -0.34
C GLU A 43 -7.76 0.23 1.10
N THR A 44 -8.22 -0.91 1.62
CA THR A 44 -8.63 -1.03 3.02
C THR A 44 -8.00 -2.27 3.64
N ALA A 45 -7.79 -2.24 4.95
CA ALA A 45 -7.40 -3.42 5.72
C ALA A 45 -7.99 -3.37 7.13
N GLY A 46 -8.36 -4.53 7.64
CA GLY A 46 -8.80 -4.71 9.02
C GLY A 46 -7.91 -5.71 9.75
N TYR A 47 -7.61 -5.39 10.99
CA TYR A 47 -6.83 -6.21 11.90
C TYR A 47 -7.64 -6.55 13.15
N ASP A 48 -7.39 -7.71 13.68
CA ASP A 48 -7.85 -8.14 15.00
C ASP A 48 -6.66 -8.76 15.75
N ASN A 49 -6.38 -8.29 16.97
CA ASN A 49 -5.22 -8.74 17.75
C ASN A 49 -3.89 -8.68 16.97
N GLY A 50 -3.68 -7.65 16.14
CA GLY A 50 -2.46 -7.47 15.36
C GLY A 50 -2.32 -8.39 14.15
N VAL A 51 -3.34 -9.18 13.81
CA VAL A 51 -3.39 -10.04 12.62
C VAL A 51 -4.40 -9.51 11.63
N MET A 52 -4.01 -9.41 10.37
CA MET A 52 -4.90 -8.97 9.29
C MET A 52 -6.01 -10.00 9.06
N VAL A 53 -7.27 -9.57 9.22
CA VAL A 53 -8.46 -10.41 9.00
C VAL A 53 -9.06 -10.20 7.62
N TYR A 54 -8.89 -9.01 7.04
CA TYR A 54 -9.25 -8.75 5.65
C TYR A 54 -8.42 -7.62 5.04
N SER A 55 -8.35 -7.60 3.73
CA SER A 55 -7.99 -6.42 2.94
C SER A 55 -8.75 -6.39 1.62
N SER A 56 -8.93 -5.19 1.08
CA SER A 56 -9.46 -4.97 -0.27
C SER A 56 -8.60 -3.97 -1.02
N PHE A 57 -8.55 -4.13 -2.33
CA PHE A 57 -7.88 -3.24 -3.26
C PHE A 57 -8.78 -3.01 -4.46
N TYR A 58 -8.98 -1.76 -4.82
CA TYR A 58 -9.65 -1.33 -6.03
C TYR A 58 -8.79 -0.31 -6.75
N GLN A 59 -8.63 -0.46 -8.04
CA GLN A 59 -7.97 0.50 -8.90
C GLN A 59 -8.73 0.66 -10.21
N LYS A 60 -8.88 1.90 -10.64
CA LYS A 60 -9.36 2.27 -11.98
C LYS A 60 -8.35 3.20 -12.62
N GLN A 61 -7.78 2.75 -13.74
CA GLN A 61 -6.71 3.45 -14.42
C GLN A 61 -7.04 3.66 -15.89
N THR A 62 -6.73 4.84 -16.44
CA THR A 62 -6.89 5.11 -17.86
C THR A 62 -6.07 4.12 -18.70
N GLY A 63 -6.71 3.40 -19.61
CA GLY A 63 -6.08 2.44 -20.52
C GLY A 63 -5.86 1.03 -19.96
N SER A 64 -6.08 0.80 -18.67
CA SER A 64 -5.84 -0.53 -18.03
C SER A 64 -7.10 -1.17 -17.44
N GLY A 65 -8.25 -0.47 -17.47
CA GLY A 65 -9.49 -0.98 -16.91
C GLY A 65 -9.56 -0.90 -15.38
N GLU A 66 -10.32 -1.82 -14.78
CA GLU A 66 -10.53 -1.92 -13.33
C GLU A 66 -9.88 -3.17 -12.77
N ALA A 67 -9.28 -3.06 -11.59
CA ALA A 67 -8.78 -4.17 -10.79
C ALA A 67 -9.51 -4.20 -9.45
N LYS A 68 -10.04 -5.37 -9.06
CA LYS A 68 -10.72 -5.60 -7.78
C LYS A 68 -10.13 -6.83 -7.12
N LYS A 69 -9.56 -6.65 -5.94
CA LYS A 69 -8.90 -7.72 -5.18
C LYS A 69 -9.34 -7.71 -3.74
N SER A 70 -9.43 -8.88 -3.14
CA SER A 70 -9.70 -9.01 -1.71
C SER A 70 -8.93 -10.17 -1.10
N THR A 71 -8.69 -10.08 0.19
CA THR A 71 -8.04 -11.10 1.00
C THR A 71 -8.78 -11.21 2.31
N ILE A 72 -9.23 -12.40 2.67
CA ILE A 72 -10.02 -12.65 3.87
C ILE A 72 -9.42 -13.84 4.61
N ALA A 73 -9.16 -13.67 5.90
CA ALA A 73 -8.73 -14.76 6.77
C ALA A 73 -9.87 -15.77 6.93
N THR A 74 -9.56 -17.05 6.75
CA THR A 74 -10.51 -18.15 6.82
C THR A 74 -9.84 -19.33 7.56
N GLY A 75 -10.05 -19.41 8.86
CA GLY A 75 -9.31 -20.32 9.72
C GLY A 75 -7.81 -20.04 9.65
N ASN A 76 -7.01 -21.05 9.32
CA ASN A 76 -5.55 -20.94 9.19
C ASN A 76 -5.09 -20.54 7.78
N LEU A 77 -6.02 -20.21 6.89
CA LEU A 77 -5.75 -19.87 5.49
C LEU A 77 -6.25 -18.46 5.19
N TYR A 78 -5.86 -17.95 4.03
CA TYR A 78 -6.43 -16.73 3.45
C TYR A 78 -7.11 -17.06 2.12
N LYS A 79 -8.37 -16.66 1.98
CA LYS A 79 -9.05 -16.64 0.69
C LYS A 79 -8.65 -15.35 -0.02
N ILE A 80 -7.94 -15.46 -1.13
CA ILE A 80 -7.66 -14.33 -2.00
C ILE A 80 -8.58 -14.39 -3.22
N THR A 81 -9.05 -13.21 -3.65
CA THR A 81 -9.90 -13.06 -4.84
C THR A 81 -9.30 -11.98 -5.73
N ASP A 82 -9.11 -12.28 -7.00
CA ASP A 82 -8.64 -11.36 -8.04
C ASP A 82 -9.67 -11.31 -9.16
N ASN A 83 -10.33 -10.16 -9.35
CA ASN A 83 -11.36 -9.94 -10.36
C ASN A 83 -12.41 -11.06 -10.42
N GLY A 84 -12.88 -11.52 -9.25
CA GLY A 84 -13.90 -12.57 -9.10
C GLY A 84 -13.36 -14.00 -9.02
N VAL A 85 -12.12 -14.27 -9.37
CA VAL A 85 -11.50 -15.59 -9.25
C VAL A 85 -10.86 -15.75 -7.87
N SER A 86 -11.25 -16.81 -7.14
CA SER A 86 -10.80 -17.04 -5.76
C SER A 86 -9.90 -18.26 -5.66
N LYS A 87 -8.96 -18.21 -4.72
CA LYS A 87 -8.17 -19.37 -4.27
C LYS A 87 -7.79 -19.26 -2.80
N MET A 88 -7.49 -20.41 -2.18
CA MET A 88 -6.98 -20.46 -0.81
C MET A 88 -5.45 -20.46 -0.83
N ILE A 89 -4.86 -19.69 0.07
CA ILE A 89 -3.40 -19.62 0.24
C ILE A 89 -3.06 -19.78 1.71
N ASN A 90 -2.02 -20.58 1.96
CA ASN A 90 -1.43 -20.71 3.29
C ASN A 90 -0.35 -19.63 3.45
N PHE A 91 -0.73 -18.47 3.98
CA PHE A 91 0.21 -17.50 4.52
C PHE A 91 0.40 -17.75 6.02
N SER A 92 1.58 -17.49 6.55
CA SER A 92 1.71 -17.18 7.98
C SER A 92 0.81 -16.00 8.32
N PRO A 93 0.33 -15.87 9.59
CA PRO A 93 -0.52 -14.75 9.97
C PRO A 93 0.07 -13.41 9.49
N ILE A 94 -0.68 -12.69 8.65
CA ILE A 94 -0.23 -11.43 8.08
C ILE A 94 -0.33 -10.36 9.18
N LYS A 95 0.82 -9.93 9.69
CA LYS A 95 0.91 -8.91 10.75
C LYS A 95 1.17 -7.51 10.23
N TYR A 96 1.63 -7.40 8.97
CA TYR A 96 2.02 -6.12 8.41
C TYR A 96 1.67 -6.06 6.91
N ASN A 97 0.93 -5.05 6.50
CA ASN A 97 0.64 -4.77 5.09
C ASN A 97 1.17 -3.39 4.67
N MET A 98 1.04 -3.07 3.38
CA MET A 98 1.54 -1.81 2.84
C MET A 98 0.86 -0.57 3.44
N LEU A 99 -0.38 -0.66 3.91
CA LEU A 99 -1.07 0.48 4.54
C LEU A 99 -0.43 0.87 5.88
N LEU A 100 0.05 -0.10 6.66
CA LEU A 100 0.75 0.19 7.92
C LEU A 100 2.04 0.99 7.71
N LEU A 101 2.66 0.93 6.51
CA LEU A 101 3.85 1.74 6.22
C LEU A 101 3.62 3.24 6.31
N TYR A 102 2.36 3.71 6.30
CA TYR A 102 2.06 5.13 6.44
C TYR A 102 2.04 5.60 7.90
N THR A 103 1.68 4.72 8.83
CA THR A 103 1.48 5.08 10.26
C THR A 103 2.42 4.38 11.21
N ASP A 104 3.11 3.34 10.75
CA ASP A 104 3.97 2.52 11.58
C ASP A 104 5.31 2.25 10.89
N LYS A 105 6.41 2.58 11.57
CA LYS A 105 7.77 2.40 11.05
C LYS A 105 8.16 0.92 11.14
N PRO A 106 8.55 0.25 10.04
CA PRO A 106 8.77 -1.20 9.99
C PRO A 106 10.16 -1.61 10.54
N GLU A 107 10.46 -1.30 11.82
CA GLU A 107 11.79 -1.51 12.43
C GLU A 107 12.21 -2.98 12.47
N THR A 108 11.28 -3.88 12.72
CA THR A 108 11.54 -5.32 12.88
C THR A 108 10.92 -6.17 11.77
N VAL A 109 10.39 -5.51 10.73
CA VAL A 109 9.66 -6.15 9.66
C VAL A 109 10.56 -6.30 8.44
N ASN A 110 10.64 -7.49 7.86
CA ASN A 110 11.38 -7.76 6.62
C ASN A 110 10.47 -8.10 5.43
N GLN A 111 9.18 -8.29 5.68
CA GLN A 111 8.17 -8.54 4.65
C GLN A 111 6.87 -7.83 4.98
N VAL A 112 6.23 -7.25 3.97
CA VAL A 112 4.92 -6.61 4.06
C VAL A 112 3.97 -7.20 3.03
N TYR A 113 2.71 -7.39 3.41
CA TYR A 113 1.69 -7.87 2.48
C TYR A 113 1.20 -6.74 1.57
N SER A 114 1.10 -7.03 0.28
CA SER A 114 0.51 -6.14 -0.71
C SER A 114 -0.86 -6.67 -1.14
N ALA A 115 -1.92 -5.89 -0.92
CA ALA A 115 -3.27 -6.23 -1.37
C ALA A 115 -3.36 -6.21 -2.92
N ASN A 116 -2.65 -5.30 -3.58
CA ASN A 116 -2.60 -5.24 -5.04
C ASN A 116 -1.95 -6.48 -5.67
N PHE A 117 -0.83 -6.93 -5.15
CA PHE A 117 -0.13 -8.09 -5.70
C PHE A 117 -0.55 -9.41 -5.07
N GLN A 118 -1.29 -9.37 -3.94
CA GLN A 118 -1.67 -10.52 -3.11
C GLN A 118 -0.46 -11.40 -2.76
N LYS A 119 0.65 -10.76 -2.36
CA LYS A 119 1.94 -11.38 -2.04
C LYS A 119 2.62 -10.66 -0.89
N MET A 120 3.51 -11.38 -0.22
CA MET A 120 4.50 -10.79 0.67
C MET A 120 5.61 -10.15 -0.17
N LEU A 121 5.97 -8.91 0.14
CA LEU A 121 7.03 -8.15 -0.52
C LEU A 121 8.16 -7.88 0.48
N GLU A 122 9.39 -7.95 0.00
CA GLU A 122 10.56 -7.68 0.81
C GLU A 122 10.70 -6.19 1.10
N ILE A 123 10.89 -5.86 2.39
CA ILE A 123 11.24 -4.51 2.84
C ILE A 123 12.59 -4.54 3.55
N LYS A 124 13.45 -3.59 3.25
CA LYS A 124 14.80 -3.46 3.83
C LYS A 124 15.00 -2.08 4.43
N LYS A 125 15.54 -2.03 5.64
CA LYS A 125 16.07 -0.81 6.22
C LYS A 125 17.34 -0.41 5.47
N LEU A 126 17.41 0.83 4.98
CA LEU A 126 18.59 1.40 4.33
C LEU A 126 19.36 2.31 5.28
N GLU A 127 18.62 3.14 6.02
CA GLU A 127 19.11 4.11 6.99
C GLU A 127 18.16 4.11 8.20
N GLU A 128 18.50 4.83 9.25
CA GLU A 128 17.68 4.87 10.48
C GLU A 128 16.20 5.16 10.22
N ASN A 129 15.92 6.05 9.29
CA ASN A 129 14.56 6.51 8.98
C ASN A 129 14.15 6.25 7.53
N LYS A 130 14.86 5.41 6.79
CA LYS A 130 14.57 5.14 5.38
C LYS A 130 14.52 3.65 5.08
N PHE A 131 13.44 3.23 4.46
CA PHE A 131 13.18 1.84 4.09
C PHE A 131 12.91 1.73 2.60
N ARG A 132 13.28 0.58 2.04
CA ARG A 132 13.06 0.25 0.63
C ARG A 132 12.17 -0.98 0.52
N LEU A 133 11.06 -0.85 -0.17
CA LEU A 133 10.17 -1.94 -0.56
C LEU A 133 10.50 -2.38 -1.99
N THR A 134 10.74 -3.68 -2.18
CA THR A 134 10.99 -4.26 -3.50
C THR A 134 9.66 -4.66 -4.14
N MET A 135 9.39 -4.12 -5.33
CA MET A 135 8.18 -4.42 -6.09
C MET A 135 8.38 -5.67 -6.97
N PRO A 136 7.31 -6.38 -7.37
CA PRO A 136 7.41 -7.60 -8.18
C PRO A 136 8.08 -7.40 -9.55
N ASP A 137 8.07 -6.18 -10.08
CA ASP A 137 8.73 -5.81 -11.34
C ASP A 137 10.21 -5.41 -11.17
N GLY A 138 10.77 -5.65 -9.97
CA GLY A 138 12.15 -5.32 -9.63
C GLY A 138 12.41 -3.85 -9.30
N LYS A 139 11.38 -3.00 -9.35
CA LYS A 139 11.48 -1.59 -8.96
C LYS A 139 11.32 -1.42 -7.46
N TYR A 140 11.49 -0.18 -7.00
CA TYR A 140 11.51 0.13 -5.59
C TYR A 140 10.56 1.26 -5.23
N ASN A 141 9.99 1.16 -4.02
CA ASN A 141 9.39 2.29 -3.34
C ASN A 141 10.24 2.58 -2.09
N TYR A 142 10.48 3.85 -1.82
CA TYR A 142 11.23 4.28 -0.63
C TYR A 142 10.28 5.01 0.31
N TYR A 143 10.40 4.69 1.59
CA TYR A 143 9.59 5.26 2.68
C TYR A 143 10.53 5.99 3.64
N THR A 144 10.25 7.26 3.92
CA THR A 144 11.02 8.09 4.86
C THR A 144 10.14 8.46 6.03
N TYR A 145 10.67 8.30 7.23
CA TYR A 145 9.96 8.49 8.49
C TYR A 145 10.51 9.66 9.29
N LYS A 146 9.63 10.32 10.06
CA LYS A 146 9.97 11.29 11.09
C LYS A 146 9.03 11.03 12.27
N ASN A 147 9.59 10.87 13.46
CA ASN A 147 8.83 10.57 14.70
C ASN A 147 7.89 9.36 14.55
N GLY A 148 8.33 8.29 13.86
CA GLY A 148 7.55 7.06 13.65
C GLY A 148 6.52 7.12 12.51
N ILE A 149 6.19 8.29 11.98
CA ILE A 149 5.20 8.50 10.92
C ILE A 149 5.90 8.64 9.57
N CYS A 150 5.35 8.01 8.53
CA CYS A 150 5.86 8.15 7.17
C CYS A 150 5.57 9.56 6.64
N THR A 151 6.62 10.33 6.38
CA THR A 151 6.50 11.70 5.89
C THR A 151 6.68 11.81 4.37
N LYS A 152 7.34 10.82 3.75
CA LYS A 152 7.55 10.79 2.31
C LYS A 152 7.58 9.36 1.77
N VAL A 153 6.92 9.17 0.64
CA VAL A 153 7.04 7.94 -0.18
C VAL A 153 7.51 8.33 -1.57
N GLU A 154 8.59 7.71 -2.03
CA GLU A 154 9.12 7.87 -3.39
C GLU A 154 8.84 6.59 -4.17
N ILE A 155 8.08 6.69 -5.24
CA ILE A 155 7.77 5.60 -6.16
C ILE A 155 8.65 5.77 -7.39
N VAL A 156 9.64 4.90 -7.53
CA VAL A 156 10.56 4.92 -8.67
C VAL A 156 10.01 4.05 -9.79
N ARG A 157 9.92 4.62 -10.98
CA ARG A 157 9.54 3.93 -12.23
C ARG A 157 10.64 4.18 -13.27
N SER A 158 10.65 3.37 -14.33
CA SER A 158 11.73 3.42 -15.35
C SER A 158 11.89 4.79 -16.00
N LEU A 159 10.81 5.55 -16.17
CA LEU A 159 10.81 6.83 -16.89
C LEU A 159 10.53 8.04 -16.00
N PHE A 160 10.14 7.84 -14.75
CA PHE A 160 9.79 8.93 -13.83
C PHE A 160 9.75 8.45 -12.38
N SER A 161 9.78 9.39 -11.46
CA SER A 161 9.47 9.17 -10.05
C SER A 161 8.26 10.00 -9.63
N ILE A 162 7.50 9.47 -8.67
CA ILE A 162 6.40 10.18 -8.00
C ILE A 162 6.73 10.25 -6.53
N GLU A 163 6.55 11.42 -5.93
CA GLU A 163 6.69 11.61 -4.50
C GLU A 163 5.34 11.88 -3.86
N PHE A 164 5.03 11.18 -2.79
CA PHE A 164 3.96 11.51 -1.85
C PHE A 164 4.60 12.11 -0.61
N VAL A 165 4.12 13.27 -0.21
CA VAL A 165 4.64 13.99 0.96
C VAL A 165 3.47 14.25 1.90
N LEU A 166 3.65 13.89 3.17
CA LEU A 166 2.68 14.19 4.22
C LEU A 166 2.51 15.72 4.32
N ARG A 167 1.26 16.17 4.31
CA ARG A 167 0.89 17.55 4.63
C ARG A 167 0.29 17.57 6.02
N GLU A 168 0.89 18.31 6.91
CA GLU A 168 0.26 18.68 8.17
C GLU A 168 -0.93 19.60 7.85
N LYS A 169 -2.06 19.34 8.50
CA LYS A 169 -3.26 20.18 8.39
C LYS A 169 -3.15 21.37 9.32
#